data_7cc55d5fc0b0fe7abca22af4f1b731ad
#
_entry.id   7cc55d5fc0b0fe7abca22af4f1b731ad
#
_cell.length_a   1.000
_cell.length_b   1.000
_cell.length_c   1.000
_cell.angle_alpha   90.00
_cell.angle_beta   90.00
_cell.angle_gamma   90.00
#
_symmetry.space_group_name_H-M   'P 1'
#
loop_
_entity.id
_entity.type
_entity.pdbx_description
1 polymer ?
#
loop_
_entity_poly.entity_id
_entity_poly.type
_entity_poly.pdbx_seq_one_letter_code
_entity_poly.pdbx_strand_id
1 'polypeptide(L)'
;MTQTPAFNIAFLRKLLEEATAPDAKWNSRSLSMAATGSKNPYLVRDIIKGKSTNPTLDTLVGLARALEMDISQMIPAATTIMHRVGGSQPFETLEVVGAVAAGVWREETSWSAEDRYSIEVGPNPFPGSERFALRMEGYSMDKIIPPGSDLECLRVAYGYVEPQPGDIVIVQRDRHDLHELTCKRLDHDGQNFILRAESTRPEFQEPIIIGRPDEDHVGDNGITIIAIVLRAHQSLYTRRR
;
A
#
# COMPACT_ATOMS: atom_id res chain seq x y z
N MET A 1 -22.53 5.36 -1.70
CA MET A 1 -22.22 4.36 -2.74
C MET A 1 -20.91 3.73 -2.37
N THR A 2 -20.91 2.52 -1.82
CA THR A 2 -19.74 1.77 -1.43
C THR A 2 -19.00 1.30 -2.68
N GLN A 3 -17.85 1.90 -3.00
CA GLN A 3 -16.98 1.38 -4.04
C GLN A 3 -16.44 0.01 -3.58
N THR A 4 -16.76 -1.03 -4.34
CA THR A 4 -16.13 -2.34 -4.20
C THR A 4 -14.65 -2.18 -4.52
N PRO A 5 -13.72 -2.66 -3.67
CA PRO A 5 -12.29 -2.58 -3.97
C PRO A 5 -12.01 -3.25 -5.33
N ALA A 6 -11.29 -2.54 -6.19
CA ALA A 6 -10.96 -3.03 -7.52
C ALA A 6 -10.02 -4.25 -7.40
N PHE A 7 -10.38 -5.33 -8.09
CA PHE A 7 -9.56 -6.54 -8.19
C PHE A 7 -8.23 -6.22 -8.91
N ASN A 8 -7.10 -6.54 -8.27
CA ASN A 8 -5.79 -6.29 -8.86
C ASN A 8 -5.43 -7.37 -9.89
N ILE A 9 -5.81 -7.14 -11.13
CA ILE A 9 -5.55 -8.06 -12.24
C ILE A 9 -4.04 -8.19 -12.57
N ALA A 10 -3.23 -7.17 -12.29
CA ALA A 10 -1.79 -7.20 -12.56
C ALA A 10 -1.09 -8.22 -11.67
N PHE A 11 -1.47 -8.29 -10.38
CA PHE A 11 -0.98 -9.32 -9.47
C PHE A 11 -1.33 -10.73 -9.94
N LEU A 12 -2.60 -10.95 -10.34
CA LEU A 12 -3.01 -12.25 -10.87
C LEU A 12 -2.24 -12.65 -12.13
N ARG A 13 -1.96 -11.69 -13.01
CA ARG A 13 -1.15 -11.94 -14.22
C ARG A 13 0.24 -12.43 -13.87
N LYS A 14 0.93 -11.72 -12.99
CA LYS A 14 2.28 -12.07 -12.54
C LYS A 14 2.31 -13.47 -11.92
N LEU A 15 1.35 -13.77 -11.03
CA LEU A 15 1.21 -15.09 -10.42
C LEU A 15 1.02 -16.20 -11.48
N LEU A 16 0.19 -15.97 -12.48
CA LEU A 16 -0.06 -16.94 -13.55
C LEU A 16 1.13 -17.10 -14.50
N GLU A 17 1.87 -16.04 -14.78
CA GLU A 17 3.12 -16.07 -15.55
C GLU A 17 4.17 -16.93 -14.84
N GLU A 18 4.35 -16.73 -13.53
CA GLU A 18 5.25 -17.54 -12.71
C GLU A 18 4.81 -19.01 -12.65
N ALA A 19 3.52 -19.25 -12.43
CA ALA A 19 2.97 -20.60 -12.36
C ALA A 19 3.01 -21.38 -13.69
N THR A 20 3.17 -20.67 -14.81
CA THR A 20 3.22 -21.26 -16.17
C THR A 20 4.56 -20.99 -16.90
N ALA A 21 5.62 -20.65 -16.14
CA ALA A 21 6.97 -20.50 -16.66
C ALA A 21 7.48 -21.82 -17.31
N PRO A 22 8.51 -21.77 -18.19
CA PRO A 22 8.96 -22.96 -18.93
C PRO A 22 9.29 -24.18 -18.07
N ASP A 23 9.78 -23.96 -16.84
CA ASP A 23 10.16 -25.01 -15.90
C ASP A 23 9.09 -25.29 -14.83
N ALA A 24 7.90 -24.67 -14.92
CA ALA A 24 6.84 -24.83 -13.95
C ALA A 24 6.04 -26.14 -14.16
N LYS A 25 5.36 -26.59 -13.11
CA LYS A 25 4.45 -27.76 -13.10
C LYS A 25 3.33 -27.62 -14.17
N TRP A 26 2.89 -26.41 -14.46
CA TRP A 26 1.78 -26.10 -15.33
C TRP A 26 2.21 -25.40 -16.61
N ASN A 27 1.47 -25.63 -17.69
CA ASN A 27 1.41 -24.70 -18.81
C ASN A 27 0.05 -24.00 -18.84
N SER A 28 -0.07 -22.89 -19.56
CA SER A 28 -1.29 -22.06 -19.58
C SER A 28 -2.55 -22.86 -19.96
N ARG A 29 -2.44 -23.86 -20.81
CA ARG A 29 -3.58 -24.70 -21.24
C ARG A 29 -3.97 -25.69 -20.15
N SER A 30 -3.02 -26.44 -19.59
CA SER A 30 -3.29 -27.44 -18.54
C SER A 30 -3.85 -26.79 -17.28
N LEU A 31 -3.30 -25.66 -16.85
CA LEU A 31 -3.82 -24.89 -15.73
C LEU A 31 -5.23 -24.37 -15.98
N SER A 32 -5.50 -23.84 -17.21
CA SER A 32 -6.85 -23.41 -17.58
C SER A 32 -7.88 -24.54 -17.49
N MET A 33 -7.52 -25.71 -17.96
CA MET A 33 -8.42 -26.87 -17.94
C MET A 33 -8.66 -27.40 -16.51
N ALA A 34 -7.62 -27.41 -15.67
CA ALA A 34 -7.74 -27.79 -14.26
C ALA A 34 -8.64 -26.81 -13.48
N ALA A 35 -8.49 -25.51 -13.73
CA ALA A 35 -9.27 -24.47 -13.08
C ALA A 35 -10.75 -24.44 -13.51
N THR A 36 -11.06 -24.76 -14.77
CA THR A 36 -12.41 -24.63 -15.33
C THR A 36 -13.15 -25.94 -15.51
N GLY A 37 -12.57 -27.07 -15.12
CA GLY A 37 -13.13 -28.41 -15.39
C GLY A 37 -13.24 -28.65 -16.89
N SER A 38 -12.22 -28.29 -17.66
CA SER A 38 -12.11 -28.46 -19.14
C SER A 38 -13.05 -27.60 -19.98
N LYS A 39 -13.74 -26.61 -19.40
CA LYS A 39 -14.68 -25.74 -20.10
C LYS A 39 -14.01 -24.63 -20.92
N ASN A 40 -12.86 -24.11 -20.45
CA ASN A 40 -12.14 -23.02 -21.12
C ASN A 40 -10.62 -23.25 -21.14
N PRO A 41 -10.05 -23.80 -22.22
CA PRO A 41 -8.63 -24.10 -22.32
C PRO A 41 -7.73 -22.85 -22.53
N TYR A 42 -8.33 -21.68 -22.70
CA TYR A 42 -7.60 -20.43 -23.02
C TYR A 42 -7.60 -19.42 -21.88
N LEU A 43 -8.29 -19.71 -20.78
CA LEU A 43 -8.50 -18.79 -19.66
C LEU A 43 -7.21 -18.12 -19.17
N VAL A 44 -6.22 -18.91 -18.78
CA VAL A 44 -4.94 -18.40 -18.22
C VAL A 44 -4.20 -17.53 -19.22
N ARG A 45 -4.10 -17.99 -20.48
CA ARG A 45 -3.49 -17.21 -21.56
C ARG A 45 -4.21 -15.88 -21.80
N ASP A 46 -5.53 -15.86 -21.73
CA ASP A 46 -6.33 -14.66 -21.99
C ASP A 46 -6.23 -13.67 -20.82
N ILE A 47 -6.03 -14.14 -19.58
CA ILE A 47 -5.71 -13.28 -18.43
C ILE A 47 -4.30 -12.69 -18.59
N ILE A 48 -3.29 -13.51 -18.87
CA ILE A 48 -1.91 -13.07 -19.05
C ILE A 48 -1.80 -12.02 -20.17
N LYS A 49 -2.46 -12.27 -21.30
CA LYS A 49 -2.47 -11.36 -22.47
C LYS A 49 -3.38 -10.13 -22.31
N GLY A 50 -4.01 -9.96 -21.17
CA GLY A 50 -4.89 -8.82 -20.91
C GLY A 50 -6.24 -8.82 -21.63
N LYS A 51 -6.62 -9.93 -22.27
CA LYS A 51 -7.93 -10.07 -22.91
C LYS A 51 -9.06 -10.28 -21.90
N SER A 52 -8.76 -10.93 -20.77
CA SER A 52 -9.65 -11.08 -19.62
C SER A 52 -9.12 -10.25 -18.46
N THR A 53 -9.85 -9.19 -18.11
CA THR A 53 -9.45 -8.23 -17.08
C THR A 53 -10.26 -8.35 -15.80
N ASN A 54 -11.36 -9.09 -15.82
CA ASN A 54 -12.23 -9.26 -14.65
C ASN A 54 -12.73 -10.73 -14.57
N PRO A 55 -11.88 -11.67 -14.10
CA PRO A 55 -12.26 -13.06 -13.93
C PRO A 55 -13.35 -13.19 -12.86
N THR A 56 -14.29 -14.12 -13.05
CA THR A 56 -15.35 -14.40 -12.09
C THR A 56 -14.79 -15.07 -10.83
N LEU A 57 -15.53 -15.00 -9.73
CA LEU A 57 -15.16 -15.68 -8.48
C LEU A 57 -14.94 -17.19 -8.69
N ASP A 58 -15.81 -17.84 -9.45
CA ASP A 58 -15.66 -19.27 -9.78
C ASP A 58 -14.34 -19.57 -10.50
N THR A 59 -13.92 -18.67 -11.38
CA THR A 59 -12.62 -18.74 -12.07
C THR A 59 -11.47 -18.67 -11.09
N LEU A 60 -11.54 -17.71 -10.15
CA LEU A 60 -10.49 -17.52 -9.12
C LEU A 60 -10.44 -18.71 -8.15
N VAL A 61 -11.59 -19.23 -7.72
CA VAL A 61 -11.68 -20.45 -6.90
C VAL A 61 -11.08 -21.66 -7.63
N GLY A 62 -11.37 -21.80 -8.93
CA GLY A 62 -10.83 -22.87 -9.74
C GLY A 62 -9.31 -22.79 -9.90
N LEU A 63 -8.77 -21.58 -10.12
CA LEU A 63 -7.32 -21.34 -10.21
C LEU A 63 -6.64 -21.61 -8.86
N ALA A 64 -7.20 -21.10 -7.76
CA ALA A 64 -6.67 -21.31 -6.41
C ALA A 64 -6.58 -22.81 -6.08
N ARG A 65 -7.64 -23.57 -6.38
CA ARG A 65 -7.65 -25.03 -6.20
C ARG A 65 -6.61 -25.74 -7.06
N ALA A 66 -6.46 -25.36 -8.32
CA ALA A 66 -5.50 -25.98 -9.23
C ALA A 66 -4.04 -25.69 -8.81
N LEU A 67 -3.78 -24.51 -8.26
CA LEU A 67 -2.47 -24.09 -7.76
C LEU A 67 -2.21 -24.49 -6.32
N GLU A 68 -3.16 -25.17 -5.67
CA GLU A 68 -3.06 -25.57 -4.25
C GLU A 68 -2.84 -24.37 -3.30
N MET A 69 -3.41 -23.21 -3.64
CA MET A 69 -3.29 -21.94 -2.92
C MET A 69 -4.60 -21.56 -2.25
N ASP A 70 -4.52 -20.78 -1.17
CA ASP A 70 -5.70 -20.12 -0.63
C ASP A 70 -6.14 -18.98 -1.56
N ILE A 71 -7.47 -18.85 -1.77
CA ILE A 71 -8.01 -17.80 -2.66
C ILE A 71 -7.63 -16.40 -2.20
N SER A 72 -7.42 -16.18 -0.90
CA SER A 72 -6.97 -14.90 -0.35
C SER A 72 -5.59 -14.48 -0.85
N GLN A 73 -4.76 -15.44 -1.25
CA GLN A 73 -3.44 -15.18 -1.86
C GLN A 73 -3.55 -14.72 -3.32
N MET A 74 -4.69 -14.98 -3.99
CA MET A 74 -4.94 -14.54 -5.36
C MET A 74 -5.65 -13.19 -5.44
N ILE A 75 -6.22 -12.72 -4.32
CA ILE A 75 -7.00 -11.48 -4.24
C ILE A 75 -6.43 -10.63 -3.09
N PRO A 76 -5.22 -10.07 -3.23
CA PRO A 76 -4.59 -9.32 -2.14
C PRO A 76 -5.35 -8.07 -1.71
N ALA A 77 -6.27 -7.56 -2.53
CA ALA A 77 -7.12 -6.41 -2.19
C ALA A 77 -8.50 -6.80 -1.63
N ALA A 78 -8.86 -8.06 -1.64
CA ALA A 78 -10.07 -8.55 -0.98
C ALA A 78 -9.75 -8.92 0.47
N THR A 79 -9.35 -7.94 1.27
CA THR A 79 -9.53 -8.06 2.71
C THR A 79 -11.03 -8.04 2.95
N THR A 80 -11.67 -9.15 2.64
CA THR A 80 -12.98 -9.48 3.18
C THR A 80 -12.83 -9.33 4.68
N ILE A 81 -13.55 -8.37 5.24
CA ILE A 81 -13.86 -8.29 6.65
C ILE A 81 -14.68 -9.55 6.97
N MET A 82 -14.06 -10.70 6.97
CA MET A 82 -14.58 -11.85 7.69
C MET A 82 -14.33 -11.55 9.15
N HIS A 83 -15.34 -11.02 9.80
CA HIS A 83 -15.47 -11.10 11.24
C HIS A 83 -15.39 -12.59 11.61
N ARG A 84 -14.19 -13.08 11.85
CA ARG A 84 -14.01 -14.29 12.67
C ARG A 84 -14.38 -13.89 14.08
N VAL A 85 -15.64 -14.13 14.43
CA VAL A 85 -16.05 -14.20 15.83
C VAL A 85 -15.27 -15.37 16.45
N GLY A 86 -14.28 -15.07 17.30
CA GLY A 86 -13.62 -16.03 18.16
C GLY A 86 -12.18 -16.41 17.75
N GLY A 87 -11.25 -15.51 17.97
CA GLY A 87 -9.81 -15.72 18.02
C GLY A 87 -9.14 -14.36 18.09
N SER A 88 -8.64 -13.99 19.26
CA SER A 88 -7.80 -12.80 19.38
C SER A 88 -6.58 -13.00 18.50
N GLN A 89 -6.55 -12.34 17.33
CA GLN A 89 -5.32 -12.21 16.57
C GLN A 89 -4.33 -11.50 17.50
N PRO A 90 -3.13 -12.03 17.70
CA PRO A 90 -2.15 -11.37 18.56
C PRO A 90 -1.86 -9.97 17.99
N PHE A 91 -1.81 -8.97 18.87
CA PHE A 91 -1.30 -7.67 18.50
C PHE A 91 0.15 -7.83 18.04
N GLU A 92 0.50 -7.13 16.98
CA GLU A 92 1.87 -6.99 16.55
C GLU A 92 2.46 -5.70 17.13
N THR A 93 3.77 -5.62 17.20
CA THR A 93 4.46 -4.43 17.68
C THR A 93 5.23 -3.82 16.51
N LEU A 94 5.03 -2.52 16.28
CA LEU A 94 5.82 -1.75 15.33
C LEU A 94 6.70 -0.76 16.06
N GLU A 95 7.93 -0.64 15.61
CA GLU A 95 8.85 0.38 16.09
C GLU A 95 8.59 1.72 15.40
N VAL A 96 8.48 2.81 16.18
CA VAL A 96 8.43 4.18 15.66
C VAL A 96 9.88 4.60 15.43
N VAL A 97 10.26 4.67 14.16
CA VAL A 97 11.66 4.80 13.74
C VAL A 97 12.07 6.21 13.32
N GLY A 98 11.15 7.16 13.31
CA GLY A 98 11.42 8.53 12.89
C GLY A 98 10.19 9.42 12.98
N ALA A 99 10.31 10.65 12.47
CA ALA A 99 9.24 11.63 12.50
C ALA A 99 8.98 12.23 11.12
N VAL A 100 7.73 12.65 10.93
CA VAL A 100 7.23 13.32 9.72
C VAL A 100 6.89 14.76 10.08
N ALA A 101 7.58 15.71 9.45
CA ALA A 101 7.34 17.14 9.64
C ALA A 101 7.62 17.91 8.35
N ALA A 102 6.58 18.45 7.71
CA ALA A 102 6.72 19.28 6.52
C ALA A 102 7.56 20.54 6.81
N GLY A 103 8.51 20.83 5.94
CA GLY A 103 9.43 21.95 6.07
C GLY A 103 10.64 21.69 6.97
N VAL A 104 10.79 20.50 7.54
CA VAL A 104 11.92 20.12 8.39
C VAL A 104 12.88 19.23 7.60
N TRP A 105 14.05 19.78 7.27
CA TRP A 105 15.11 19.09 6.53
C TRP A 105 16.13 18.52 7.51
N ARG A 106 16.52 17.25 7.33
CA ARG A 106 17.42 16.51 8.21
C ARG A 106 18.44 15.73 7.40
N GLU A 107 19.64 15.51 7.94
CA GLU A 107 20.65 14.61 7.33
C GLU A 107 20.22 13.15 7.42
N GLU A 108 19.50 12.77 8.50
CA GLU A 108 18.96 11.45 8.69
C GLU A 108 17.46 11.52 9.00
N THR A 109 16.66 10.65 8.38
CA THR A 109 15.22 10.54 8.60
C THR A 109 14.87 9.56 9.73
N SER A 110 15.79 8.66 10.07
CA SER A 110 15.63 7.68 11.14
C SER A 110 16.17 8.19 12.46
N TRP A 111 15.46 7.87 13.53
CA TRP A 111 15.92 8.15 14.90
C TRP A 111 17.03 7.18 15.34
N SER A 112 17.85 7.62 16.29
CA SER A 112 18.78 6.73 17.01
C SER A 112 18.00 5.61 17.71
N ALA A 113 18.63 4.49 17.98
CA ALA A 113 17.97 3.36 18.64
C ALA A 113 17.41 3.71 20.03
N GLU A 114 18.00 4.69 20.70
CA GLU A 114 17.59 5.14 22.04
C GLU A 114 16.31 5.98 22.03
N ASP A 115 16.02 6.65 20.89
CA ASP A 115 14.84 7.51 20.73
C ASP A 115 13.62 6.75 20.23
N ARG A 116 13.82 5.53 19.73
CA ARG A 116 12.75 4.69 19.19
C ARG A 116 11.91 4.11 20.30
N TYR A 117 10.64 3.93 20.00
CA TYR A 117 9.69 3.25 20.90
C TYR A 117 8.72 2.41 20.09
N SER A 118 7.98 1.54 20.75
CA SER A 118 7.06 0.61 20.10
C SER A 118 5.61 0.99 20.33
N ILE A 119 4.78 0.73 19.34
CA ILE A 119 3.31 0.81 19.41
C ILE A 119 2.69 -0.55 19.11
N GLU A 120 1.55 -0.85 19.74
CA GLU A 120 0.76 -2.03 19.43
C GLU A 120 -0.15 -1.76 18.23
N VAL A 121 -0.15 -2.69 17.27
CA VAL A 121 -0.95 -2.60 16.05
C VAL A 121 -1.68 -3.92 15.79
N GLY A 122 -2.71 -3.88 14.96
CA GLY A 122 -3.38 -5.09 14.49
C GLY A 122 -2.51 -5.92 13.54
N PRO A 123 -2.98 -7.11 13.17
CA PRO A 123 -2.30 -7.97 12.19
C PRO A 123 -2.03 -7.24 10.88
N ASN A 124 -0.92 -7.59 10.21
CA ASN A 124 -0.57 -7.01 8.92
C ASN A 124 -1.64 -7.38 7.86
N PRO A 125 -2.37 -6.40 7.28
CA PRO A 125 -3.35 -6.68 6.24
C PRO A 125 -2.71 -7.02 4.88
N PHE A 126 -1.38 -6.84 4.76
CA PHE A 126 -0.59 -7.12 3.56
C PHE A 126 0.56 -8.08 3.90
N PRO A 127 0.30 -9.41 4.04
CA PRO A 127 1.32 -10.38 4.39
C PRO A 127 2.51 -10.31 3.44
N GLY A 128 3.72 -10.29 4.00
CA GLY A 128 4.96 -10.17 3.21
C GLY A 128 5.40 -8.74 2.88
N SER A 129 4.58 -7.72 3.19
CA SER A 129 4.97 -6.32 3.05
C SER A 129 5.51 -5.77 4.36
N GLU A 130 6.55 -4.95 4.26
CA GLU A 130 7.17 -4.30 5.42
C GLU A 130 6.25 -3.20 5.99
N ARG A 131 6.02 -3.24 7.31
CA ARG A 131 5.40 -2.16 8.07
C ARG A 131 6.41 -1.53 9.02
N PHE A 132 6.24 -0.25 9.24
CA PHE A 132 6.98 0.53 10.22
C PHE A 132 6.11 1.67 10.75
N ALA A 133 6.55 2.36 11.78
CA ALA A 133 5.81 3.49 12.30
C ALA A 133 6.64 4.78 12.29
N LEU A 134 5.94 5.92 12.11
CA LEU A 134 6.51 7.26 12.17
C LEU A 134 5.67 8.15 13.09
N ARG A 135 6.32 9.10 13.78
CA ARG A 135 5.67 10.13 14.59
C ARG A 135 5.25 11.30 13.73
N MET A 136 3.98 11.70 13.77
CA MET A 136 3.52 12.94 13.15
C MET A 136 3.89 14.14 14.02
N GLU A 137 4.84 14.96 13.59
CA GLU A 137 5.26 16.19 14.29
C GLU A 137 4.75 17.45 13.58
N GLY A 138 4.49 17.35 12.25
CA GLY A 138 4.06 18.47 11.43
C GLY A 138 2.56 18.70 11.45
N TYR A 139 2.15 19.81 10.82
CA TYR A 139 0.76 20.25 10.71
C TYR A 139 0.19 20.10 9.29
N SER A 140 0.89 19.44 8.38
CA SER A 140 0.45 19.30 6.98
C SER A 140 -0.86 18.53 6.81
N MET A 141 -1.27 17.75 7.82
CA MET A 141 -2.47 16.91 7.82
C MET A 141 -3.33 17.13 9.07
N ASP A 142 -3.20 18.24 9.78
CA ASP A 142 -3.80 18.47 11.11
C ASP A 142 -5.34 18.50 11.11
N LYS A 143 -5.99 18.61 9.95
CA LYS A 143 -7.45 18.44 9.84
C LYS A 143 -7.91 16.99 10.09
N ILE A 144 -7.05 16.00 9.83
CA ILE A 144 -7.38 14.57 9.93
C ILE A 144 -6.40 13.78 10.78
N ILE A 145 -5.15 14.20 10.86
CA ILE A 145 -4.07 13.56 11.64
C ILE A 145 -3.39 14.63 12.49
N PRO A 146 -3.76 14.76 13.76
CA PRO A 146 -3.15 15.76 14.63
C PRO A 146 -1.68 15.44 14.92
N PRO A 147 -0.86 16.48 15.14
CA PRO A 147 0.51 16.31 15.64
C PRO A 147 0.53 15.48 16.91
N GLY A 148 1.53 14.61 17.03
CA GLY A 148 1.64 13.68 18.15
C GLY A 148 0.95 12.35 17.91
N SER A 149 0.36 12.10 16.72
CA SER A 149 -0.13 10.79 16.31
C SER A 149 1.03 9.90 15.85
N ASP A 150 0.94 8.59 16.09
CA ASP A 150 1.84 7.59 15.53
C ASP A 150 1.21 6.98 14.29
N LEU A 151 1.91 7.00 13.18
CA LEU A 151 1.44 6.56 11.87
C LEU A 151 1.91 5.13 11.62
N GLU A 152 0.96 4.21 11.44
CA GLU A 152 1.25 2.88 10.91
C GLU A 152 1.41 2.98 9.39
N CYS A 153 2.61 2.73 8.90
CA CYS A 153 3.02 2.89 7.52
C CYS A 153 3.30 1.55 6.86
N LEU A 154 2.83 1.38 5.64
CA LEU A 154 3.13 0.25 4.76
C LEU A 154 4.10 0.72 3.70
N ARG A 155 5.27 0.09 3.61
CA ARG A 155 6.28 0.45 2.61
C ARG A 155 5.76 0.22 1.19
N VAL A 156 5.98 1.20 0.32
CA VAL A 156 5.69 1.06 -1.11
C VAL A 156 6.61 0.00 -1.70
N ALA A 157 6.01 -0.94 -2.44
CA ALA A 157 6.71 -1.98 -3.19
C ALA A 157 6.02 -2.09 -4.56
N TYR A 158 6.64 -1.54 -5.58
CA TYR A 158 6.10 -1.52 -6.93
C TYR A 158 5.73 -2.92 -7.43
N GLY A 159 4.56 -3.03 -8.05
CA GLY A 159 3.99 -4.30 -8.49
C GLY A 159 3.27 -5.09 -7.40
N TYR A 160 3.32 -4.65 -6.13
CA TYR A 160 2.64 -5.32 -5.02
C TYR A 160 1.87 -4.34 -4.11
N VAL A 161 2.51 -3.26 -3.68
CA VAL A 161 1.88 -2.18 -2.88
C VAL A 161 2.12 -0.87 -3.58
N GLU A 162 1.11 -0.37 -4.27
CA GLU A 162 1.16 0.88 -5.04
C GLU A 162 0.16 1.89 -4.47
N PRO A 163 0.60 3.14 -4.24
CA PRO A 163 -0.27 4.20 -3.79
C PRO A 163 -1.36 4.51 -4.84
N GLN A 164 -2.57 4.75 -4.37
CA GLN A 164 -3.72 5.11 -5.20
C GLN A 164 -4.25 6.50 -4.83
N PRO A 165 -4.88 7.23 -5.77
CA PRO A 165 -5.57 8.46 -5.45
C PRO A 165 -6.57 8.28 -4.32
N GLY A 166 -6.47 9.13 -3.30
CA GLY A 166 -7.22 9.03 -2.05
C GLY A 166 -6.39 8.52 -0.87
N ASP A 167 -5.27 7.84 -1.11
CA ASP A 167 -4.40 7.37 -0.05
C ASP A 167 -3.70 8.51 0.68
N ILE A 168 -3.46 8.31 1.97
CA ILE A 168 -2.52 9.13 2.73
C ILE A 168 -1.14 8.50 2.59
N VAL A 169 -0.18 9.28 2.16
CA VAL A 169 1.16 8.80 1.81
C VAL A 169 2.26 9.55 2.57
N ILE A 170 3.35 8.85 2.82
CA ILE A 170 4.60 9.44 3.29
C ILE A 170 5.46 9.71 2.07
N VAL A 171 5.87 10.96 1.95
CA VAL A 171 6.68 11.47 0.85
C VAL A 171 8.04 11.87 1.37
N GLN A 172 9.07 11.35 0.77
CA GLN A 172 10.44 11.80 0.96
C GLN A 172 10.78 12.83 -0.13
N ARG A 173 11.36 13.93 0.29
CA ARG A 173 11.94 14.94 -0.62
C ARG A 173 13.42 15.03 -0.32
N ASP A 174 14.22 15.01 -1.37
CA ASP A 174 15.66 15.05 -1.28
C ASP A 174 16.18 16.38 -1.83
N ARG A 175 17.08 17.00 -1.08
CA ARG A 175 17.74 18.25 -1.48
C ARG A 175 19.19 18.21 -1.02
N HIS A 176 20.11 17.95 -1.96
CA HIS A 176 21.51 17.68 -1.65
C HIS A 176 21.62 16.51 -0.66
N ASP A 177 22.28 16.70 0.48
CA ASP A 177 22.43 15.69 1.53
C ASP A 177 21.33 15.77 2.62
N LEU A 178 20.24 16.51 2.35
CA LEU A 178 19.14 16.68 3.28
C LEU A 178 17.87 16.03 2.77
N HIS A 179 17.12 15.44 3.71
CA HIS A 179 15.87 14.74 3.48
C HIS A 179 14.74 15.39 4.29
N GLU A 180 13.58 15.52 3.66
CA GLU A 180 12.34 15.91 4.33
C GLU A 180 11.35 14.77 4.21
N LEU A 181 10.77 14.33 5.33
CA LEU A 181 9.60 13.45 5.33
C LEU A 181 8.34 14.28 5.57
N THR A 182 7.38 14.18 4.66
CA THR A 182 6.09 14.85 4.76
C THR A 182 4.94 13.89 4.52
N CYS A 183 3.79 14.14 5.19
CA CYS A 183 2.56 13.38 5.00
C CYS A 183 1.60 14.19 4.15
N LYS A 184 1.00 13.56 3.13
CA LYS A 184 0.10 14.19 2.16
C LYS A 184 -1.00 13.22 1.75
N ARG A 185 -2.12 13.76 1.20
CA ARG A 185 -3.07 12.96 0.42
C ARG A 185 -2.59 12.90 -1.03
N LEU A 186 -2.53 11.70 -1.58
CA LEU A 186 -2.35 11.52 -3.01
C LEU A 186 -3.68 11.78 -3.72
N ASP A 187 -3.64 12.57 -4.76
CA ASP A 187 -4.78 12.95 -5.59
C ASP A 187 -4.38 12.88 -7.07
N HIS A 188 -5.35 13.02 -7.98
CA HIS A 188 -5.14 13.00 -9.42
C HIS A 188 -6.10 13.97 -10.11
N ASP A 189 -5.60 14.87 -10.95
CA ASP A 189 -6.41 15.88 -11.64
C ASP A 189 -6.87 15.47 -13.05
N GLY A 190 -6.64 14.21 -13.44
CA GLY A 190 -6.90 13.69 -14.78
C GLY A 190 -5.66 13.67 -15.67
N GLN A 191 -4.59 14.38 -15.30
CA GLN A 191 -3.32 14.41 -16.02
C GLN A 191 -2.12 14.08 -15.14
N ASN A 192 -2.10 14.58 -13.91
CA ASN A 192 -0.97 14.44 -13.00
C ASN A 192 -1.39 13.90 -11.64
N PHE A 193 -0.48 13.22 -10.99
CA PHE A 193 -0.55 12.96 -9.56
C PHE A 193 -0.21 14.23 -8.77
N ILE A 194 -0.96 14.47 -7.71
CA ILE A 194 -0.87 15.68 -6.89
C ILE A 194 -0.84 15.27 -5.42
N LEU A 195 0.06 15.86 -4.67
CA LEU A 195 0.15 15.69 -3.22
C LEU A 195 -0.47 16.90 -2.53
N ARG A 196 -1.57 16.68 -1.82
CA ARG A 196 -2.31 17.74 -1.11
C ARG A 196 -2.14 17.63 0.40
N ALA A 197 -2.00 18.78 1.05
CA ALA A 197 -2.11 18.88 2.48
C ALA A 197 -3.58 18.98 2.90
N GLU A 198 -3.93 18.35 4.01
CA GLU A 198 -5.20 18.57 4.71
C GLU A 198 -4.91 19.33 6.02
N SER A 199 -4.53 20.59 5.87
CA SER A 199 -4.06 21.44 6.96
C SER A 199 -4.98 22.63 7.21
N THR A 200 -5.06 23.04 8.48
CA THR A 200 -5.70 24.32 8.88
C THR A 200 -4.79 25.51 8.55
N ARG A 201 -3.50 25.29 8.29
CA ARG A 201 -2.51 26.32 8.10
C ARG A 201 -2.33 26.69 6.63
N PRO A 202 -2.35 27.99 6.27
CA PRO A 202 -2.23 28.46 4.87
C PRO A 202 -0.92 28.07 4.19
N GLU A 203 0.18 28.01 4.94
CA GLU A 203 1.52 27.70 4.42
C GLU A 203 1.65 26.30 3.81
N PHE A 204 0.70 25.39 4.09
CA PHE A 204 0.69 24.03 3.56
C PHE A 204 -0.30 23.82 2.42
N GLN A 205 -1.08 24.84 2.02
CA GLN A 205 -2.18 24.69 1.05
C GLN A 205 -1.71 24.51 -0.39
N GLU A 206 -0.48 24.88 -0.71
CA GLU A 206 0.07 24.72 -2.06
C GLU A 206 0.30 23.24 -2.36
N PRO A 207 -0.33 22.69 -3.43
CA PRO A 207 -0.16 21.29 -3.80
C PRO A 207 1.20 21.05 -4.47
N ILE A 208 1.74 19.85 -4.32
CA ILE A 208 2.95 19.42 -5.00
C ILE A 208 2.54 18.53 -6.17
N ILE A 209 2.90 18.90 -7.39
CA ILE A 209 2.65 18.12 -8.60
C ILE A 209 3.86 17.20 -8.81
N ILE A 210 3.62 15.87 -8.95
CA ILE A 210 4.67 14.85 -9.07
C ILE A 210 4.73 14.16 -10.43
N GLY A 211 4.00 14.67 -11.44
CA GLY A 211 4.05 14.16 -12.81
C GLY A 211 2.90 13.24 -13.19
N ARG A 212 3.04 12.58 -14.34
CA ARG A 212 2.01 11.71 -14.91
C ARG A 212 2.13 10.28 -14.37
N PRO A 213 1.00 9.51 -14.35
CA PRO A 213 0.99 8.14 -13.88
C PRO A 213 1.88 7.16 -14.66
N ASP A 214 2.19 7.46 -15.91
CA ASP A 214 2.91 6.65 -16.88
C ASP A 214 4.40 7.01 -17.01
N GLU A 215 4.85 8.06 -16.33
CA GLU A 215 6.27 8.39 -16.23
C GLU A 215 6.87 7.63 -15.06
N ASP A 216 8.05 7.02 -15.26
CA ASP A 216 8.80 6.35 -14.19
C ASP A 216 9.00 7.32 -13.02
N HIS A 217 8.24 7.11 -11.93
CA HIS A 217 8.09 8.05 -10.80
C HIS A 217 9.30 8.11 -9.85
N VAL A 218 10.46 7.80 -10.33
CA VAL A 218 11.71 8.25 -9.71
C VAL A 218 11.89 9.69 -10.16
N GLY A 219 11.18 10.60 -9.46
CA GLY A 219 11.05 11.98 -9.88
C GLY A 219 12.40 12.65 -10.08
N ASP A 220 12.56 13.22 -11.26
CA ASP A 220 13.63 14.16 -11.62
C ASP A 220 13.73 15.36 -10.64
N ASN A 221 12.77 15.45 -9.71
CA ASN A 221 12.62 16.50 -8.69
C ASN A 221 12.98 16.04 -7.25
N GLY A 222 13.56 14.86 -7.04
CA GLY A 222 13.91 14.35 -5.70
C GLY A 222 12.70 14.12 -4.79
N ILE A 223 11.53 13.76 -5.35
CA ILE A 223 10.30 13.48 -4.61
C ILE A 223 9.92 12.01 -4.80
N THR A 224 9.81 11.27 -3.69
CA THR A 224 9.49 9.83 -3.72
C THR A 224 8.40 9.51 -2.70
N ILE A 225 7.37 8.76 -3.12
CA ILE A 225 6.40 8.18 -2.17
C ILE A 225 7.01 6.91 -1.60
N ILE A 226 7.28 6.89 -0.30
CA ILE A 226 7.97 5.78 0.36
C ILE A 226 7.03 4.84 1.13
N ALA A 227 5.85 5.33 1.51
CA ALA A 227 4.88 4.51 2.23
C ALA A 227 3.44 5.01 2.07
N ILE A 228 2.48 4.09 2.30
CA ILE A 228 1.06 4.38 2.48
C ILE A 228 0.77 4.36 3.98
N VAL A 229 0.01 5.32 4.49
CA VAL A 229 -0.44 5.35 5.89
C VAL A 229 -1.71 4.52 6.02
N LEU A 230 -1.63 3.43 6.78
CA LEU A 230 -2.76 2.54 7.04
C LEU A 230 -3.65 3.05 8.17
N ARG A 231 -3.03 3.54 9.25
CA ARG A 231 -3.71 4.05 10.46
C ARG A 231 -2.91 5.15 11.12
N ALA A 232 -3.62 5.98 11.86
CA ALA A 232 -3.02 6.93 12.80
C ALA A 232 -3.49 6.58 14.21
N HIS A 233 -2.54 6.35 15.11
CA HIS A 233 -2.78 6.04 16.52
C HIS A 233 -2.62 7.31 17.34
N GLN A 234 -3.64 7.70 18.07
CA GLN A 234 -3.63 8.90 18.89
C GLN A 234 -3.91 8.54 20.35
N SER A 235 -2.99 8.95 21.25
CA SER A 235 -3.24 8.88 22.68
C SER A 235 -4.07 10.09 23.12
N LEU A 236 -5.29 9.82 23.62
CA LEU A 236 -6.15 10.86 24.19
C LEU A 236 -5.88 11.10 25.66
N TYR A 237 -4.98 10.31 26.27
CA TYR A 237 -4.62 10.43 27.67
C TYR A 237 -3.50 11.46 27.86
N THR A 238 -3.82 12.58 28.45
CA THR A 238 -2.85 13.59 28.87
C THR A 238 -2.58 13.40 30.36
N ARG A 239 -1.36 12.95 30.74
CA ARG A 239 -0.96 13.03 32.15
C ARG A 239 -1.00 14.49 32.57
N ARG A 240 -1.92 14.84 33.46
CA ARG A 240 -1.82 16.12 34.19
C ARG A 240 -0.57 16.02 35.06
N ARG A 241 0.43 16.84 34.78
CA ARG A 241 1.57 17.08 35.67
C ARG A 241 1.12 17.96 36.79
#